data_8b494522ed85792c3dde13d31fc32795
#
_entry.id   8b494522ed85792c3dde13d31fc32795
#
_cell.length_a   1.000
_cell.length_b   1.000
_cell.length_c   1.000
_cell.angle_alpha   90.00
_cell.angle_beta   90.00
_cell.angle_gamma   90.00
#
_symmetry.space_group_name_H-M   'P 1'
#
loop_
_entity.id
_entity.type
_entity.pdbx_description
1 polymer ?
#
loop_
_entity_poly.entity_id
_entity_poly.type
_entity_poly.pdbx_seq_one_letter_code
_entity_poly.pdbx_strand_id
1 'polypeptide(L)'
;TPHRVAKMYIDEIFYGLDPKNKPKVALFENSYKYNEMLVEKNVTFYSNCEHHFVPIYGKAHVAYISSGKVIGLSKINRIVDYYARRPQVQERLTNQIGNELKNILETDDVAVLIDAKHMCVSSRGVKDDASATVTSFYSGKFKDEAVKKEFLSYL
;
A
#
# COMPACT_ATOMS: atom_id res chain seq x y z
N THR A 1 6.25 8.78 30.51
CA THR A 1 6.11 9.14 29.06
C THR A 1 7.04 8.34 28.18
N PRO A 2 8.38 8.24 28.43
CA PRO A 2 9.28 7.47 27.55
C PRO A 2 8.83 6.02 27.34
N HIS A 3 8.39 5.35 28.40
CA HIS A 3 7.91 3.97 28.33
C HIS A 3 6.66 3.83 27.45
N ARG A 4 5.71 4.76 27.56
CA ARG A 4 4.50 4.76 26.73
C ARG A 4 4.82 4.97 25.26
N VAL A 5 5.75 5.87 24.96
CA VAL A 5 6.19 6.14 23.58
C VAL A 5 6.88 4.90 22.99
N ALA A 6 7.81 4.31 23.73
CA ALA A 6 8.51 3.09 23.28
C ALA A 6 7.52 1.94 23.02
N LYS A 7 6.57 1.72 23.92
CA LYS A 7 5.56 0.68 23.77
C LYS A 7 4.68 0.93 22.52
N MET A 8 4.21 2.16 22.33
CA MET A 8 3.43 2.54 21.16
C MET A 8 4.18 2.25 19.86
N TYR A 9 5.46 2.61 19.77
CA TYR A 9 6.25 2.36 18.57
C TYR A 9 6.43 0.85 18.30
N ILE A 10 6.66 0.06 19.34
CA ILE A 10 6.88 -1.39 19.18
C ILE A 10 5.57 -2.11 18.85
N ASP A 11 4.52 -1.87 19.64
CA ASP A 11 3.29 -2.67 19.58
C ASP A 11 2.32 -2.21 18.50
N GLU A 12 2.35 -0.92 18.13
CA GLU A 12 1.34 -0.33 17.24
C GLU A 12 1.93 0.21 15.94
N ILE A 13 2.99 1.05 16.03
CA ILE A 13 3.50 1.78 14.86
C ILE A 13 4.39 0.91 14.00
N PHE A 14 5.22 0.05 14.60
CA PHE A 14 6.17 -0.79 13.88
C PHE A 14 5.85 -2.30 13.94
N TYR A 15 4.61 -2.65 14.25
CA TYR A 15 4.23 -4.06 14.33
C TYR A 15 4.41 -4.82 13.00
N GLY A 16 4.42 -4.11 11.88
CA GLY A 16 4.67 -4.68 10.55
C GLY A 16 6.10 -5.16 10.31
N LEU A 17 7.03 -4.88 11.24
CA LEU A 17 8.38 -5.45 11.20
C LEU A 17 8.42 -6.91 11.64
N ASP A 18 7.44 -7.37 12.44
CA ASP A 18 7.38 -8.76 12.89
C ASP A 18 6.68 -9.61 11.82
N PRO A 19 7.38 -10.61 11.23
CA PRO A 19 6.77 -11.53 10.26
C PRO A 19 5.55 -12.30 10.77
N LYS A 20 5.42 -12.47 12.09
CA LYS A 20 4.26 -13.11 12.72
C LYS A 20 2.98 -12.33 12.50
N ASN A 21 3.08 -11.01 12.32
CA ASN A 21 1.96 -10.13 12.08
C ASN A 21 1.56 -10.03 10.61
N LYS A 22 2.26 -10.73 9.72
CA LYS A 22 1.92 -10.76 8.30
C LYS A 22 0.50 -11.30 8.11
N PRO A 23 -0.39 -10.61 7.37
CA PRO A 23 -1.77 -11.04 7.22
C PRO A 23 -1.87 -12.42 6.57
N LYS A 24 -2.65 -13.30 7.15
CA LYS A 24 -3.06 -14.54 6.48
C LYS A 24 -4.08 -14.18 5.40
N VAL A 25 -3.75 -14.49 4.16
CA VAL A 25 -4.58 -14.15 3.01
C VAL A 25 -5.50 -15.31 2.67
N ALA A 26 -6.79 -15.02 2.55
CA ALA A 26 -7.75 -15.93 1.95
C ALA A 26 -7.86 -15.62 0.46
N LEU A 27 -7.57 -16.63 -0.36
CA LEU A 27 -7.75 -16.60 -1.81
C LEU A 27 -8.95 -17.47 -2.17
N PHE A 28 -9.64 -17.07 -3.23
CA PHE A 28 -10.78 -17.78 -3.78
C PHE A 28 -10.54 -18.02 -5.27
N GLU A 29 -11.13 -19.10 -5.79
CA GLU A 29 -11.14 -19.31 -7.24
C GLU A 29 -12.01 -18.24 -7.90
N ASN A 30 -11.57 -17.75 -9.05
CA ASN A 30 -12.34 -16.81 -9.85
C ASN A 30 -13.47 -17.54 -10.62
N SER A 31 -14.43 -18.07 -9.88
CA SER A 31 -15.54 -18.88 -10.41
C SER A 31 -16.48 -18.08 -11.32
N TYR A 32 -16.56 -16.77 -11.12
CA TYR A 32 -17.35 -15.86 -11.96
C TYR A 32 -16.63 -15.47 -13.25
N LYS A 33 -15.37 -15.90 -13.45
CA LYS A 33 -14.54 -15.55 -14.60
C LYS A 33 -14.47 -14.04 -14.84
N TYR A 34 -14.38 -13.27 -13.74
CA TYR A 34 -14.18 -11.83 -13.81
C TYR A 34 -12.72 -11.54 -14.21
N ASN A 35 -12.54 -11.16 -15.47
CA ASN A 35 -11.22 -10.97 -16.08
C ASN A 35 -10.90 -9.49 -16.32
N GLU A 36 -11.74 -8.61 -15.80
CA GLU A 36 -11.55 -7.17 -15.86
C GLU A 36 -10.70 -6.68 -14.67
N MET A 37 -10.33 -5.42 -14.71
CA MET A 37 -9.59 -4.79 -13.64
C MET A 37 -10.47 -4.67 -12.37
N LEU A 38 -9.97 -5.17 -11.25
CA LEU A 38 -10.55 -4.87 -9.94
C LEU A 38 -9.72 -3.77 -9.28
N VAL A 39 -10.39 -2.74 -8.78
CA VAL A 39 -9.73 -1.61 -8.11
C VAL A 39 -10.27 -1.46 -6.69
N GLU A 40 -9.39 -1.55 -5.70
CA GLU A 40 -9.65 -1.17 -4.32
C GLU A 40 -9.01 0.20 -4.09
N LYS A 41 -9.83 1.24 -3.98
CA LYS A 41 -9.34 2.61 -3.90
C LYS A 41 -9.57 3.26 -2.55
N ASN A 42 -8.83 4.33 -2.28
CA ASN A 42 -8.94 5.13 -1.06
C ASN A 42 -8.64 4.34 0.23
N VAL A 43 -7.78 3.34 0.15
CA VAL A 43 -7.32 2.59 1.32
C VAL A 43 -6.51 3.52 2.20
N THR A 44 -7.03 3.85 3.36
CA THR A 44 -6.34 4.70 4.33
C THR A 44 -5.16 3.96 4.93
N PHE A 45 -4.02 4.62 5.01
CA PHE A 45 -2.85 4.09 5.71
C PHE A 45 -2.14 5.16 6.52
N TYR A 46 -1.44 4.70 7.54
CA TYR A 46 -0.49 5.48 8.32
C TYR A 46 0.84 4.74 8.36
N SER A 47 1.91 5.45 8.09
CA SER A 47 3.28 4.97 8.15
C SER A 47 4.16 5.98 8.88
N ASN A 48 5.44 5.71 8.98
CA ASN A 48 6.40 6.64 9.57
C ASN A 48 7.65 6.73 8.71
N CYS A 49 8.08 7.96 8.46
CA CYS A 49 9.33 8.23 7.75
C CYS A 49 10.50 7.59 8.49
N GLU A 50 11.32 6.79 7.81
CA GLU A 50 12.46 6.12 8.45
C GLU A 50 13.55 7.09 8.94
N HIS A 51 13.60 8.30 8.38
CA HIS A 51 14.62 9.28 8.73
C HIS A 51 14.32 10.03 10.04
N HIS A 52 13.04 10.25 10.36
CA HIS A 52 12.62 11.11 11.48
C HIS A 52 11.57 10.47 12.40
N PHE A 53 11.03 9.30 12.06
CA PHE A 53 9.94 8.60 12.76
C PHE A 53 8.66 9.44 12.94
N VAL A 54 8.45 10.41 12.06
CA VAL A 54 7.20 11.17 12.01
C VAL A 54 6.26 10.59 10.96
N PRO A 55 4.93 10.78 11.11
CA PRO A 55 3.96 10.12 10.26
C PRO A 55 4.05 10.48 8.78
N ILE A 56 3.78 9.46 7.97
CA ILE A 56 3.35 9.54 6.57
C ILE A 56 1.93 9.02 6.56
N TYR A 57 1.01 9.72 5.93
CA TYR A 57 -0.39 9.28 5.89
C TYR A 57 -1.03 9.68 4.56
N GLY A 58 -1.95 8.84 4.11
CA GLY A 58 -2.61 9.10 2.83
C GLY A 58 -3.51 7.96 2.40
N LYS A 59 -3.62 7.83 1.09
CA LYS A 59 -4.45 6.83 0.42
C LYS A 59 -3.61 5.96 -0.50
N ALA A 60 -3.84 4.66 -0.41
CA ALA A 60 -3.34 3.70 -1.37
C ALA A 60 -4.49 3.25 -2.28
N HIS A 61 -4.18 3.10 -3.55
CA HIS A 61 -5.07 2.58 -4.56
C HIS A 61 -4.40 1.36 -5.18
N VAL A 62 -5.11 0.25 -5.18
CA VAL A 62 -4.56 -1.04 -5.61
C VAL A 62 -5.46 -1.61 -6.69
N ALA A 63 -4.87 -2.11 -7.75
CA ALA A 63 -5.60 -2.78 -8.80
C ALA A 63 -4.90 -4.08 -9.20
N TYR A 64 -5.69 -5.06 -9.65
CA TYR A 64 -5.17 -6.26 -10.26
C TYR A 64 -6.14 -6.82 -11.31
N ILE A 65 -5.61 -7.62 -12.21
CA ILE A 65 -6.39 -8.45 -13.13
C ILE A 65 -6.11 -9.91 -12.75
N SER A 66 -7.17 -10.66 -12.47
CA SER A 66 -7.06 -12.04 -12.00
C SER A 66 -6.46 -12.96 -13.06
N SER A 67 -5.58 -13.85 -12.64
CA SER A 67 -5.08 -14.99 -13.44
C SER A 67 -5.73 -16.32 -13.03
N GLY A 68 -6.85 -16.28 -12.30
CA GLY A 68 -7.57 -17.45 -11.82
C GLY A 68 -7.89 -17.43 -10.33
N LYS A 69 -7.28 -16.51 -9.58
CA LYS A 69 -7.51 -16.32 -8.14
C LYS A 69 -7.97 -14.91 -7.84
N VAL A 70 -8.81 -14.76 -6.84
CA VAL A 70 -9.25 -13.47 -6.32
C VAL A 70 -9.00 -13.40 -4.81
N ILE A 71 -8.73 -12.20 -4.33
CA ILE A 71 -8.42 -11.94 -2.92
C ILE A 71 -9.61 -11.29 -2.22
N GLY A 72 -9.84 -11.64 -0.97
CA GLY A 72 -10.82 -10.92 -0.15
C GLY A 72 -10.42 -9.45 0.02
N LEU A 73 -11.34 -8.52 -0.24
CA LEU A 73 -11.04 -7.08 -0.29
C LEU A 73 -10.38 -6.57 0.99
N SER A 74 -10.88 -6.98 2.17
CA SER A 74 -10.28 -6.61 3.45
C SER A 74 -8.82 -7.06 3.61
N LYS A 75 -8.39 -8.07 2.84
CA LYS A 75 -7.01 -8.55 2.88
C LYS A 75 -6.06 -7.59 2.17
N ILE A 76 -6.53 -6.92 1.12
CA ILE A 76 -5.77 -5.85 0.46
C ILE A 76 -5.46 -4.74 1.47
N ASN A 77 -6.46 -4.29 2.22
CA ASN A 77 -6.29 -3.26 3.24
C ASN A 77 -5.27 -3.69 4.32
N ARG A 78 -5.33 -4.95 4.74
CA ARG A 78 -4.38 -5.48 5.75
C ARG A 78 -2.95 -5.60 5.22
N ILE A 79 -2.78 -5.92 3.94
CA ILE A 79 -1.46 -5.95 3.30
C ILE A 79 -0.87 -4.54 3.25
N VAL A 80 -1.66 -3.56 2.84
CA VAL A 80 -1.24 -2.15 2.83
C VAL A 80 -0.82 -1.71 4.23
N ASP A 81 -1.63 -1.99 5.24
CA ASP A 81 -1.34 -1.62 6.63
C ASP A 81 -0.08 -2.33 7.16
N TYR A 82 0.06 -3.63 6.90
CA TYR A 82 1.23 -4.39 7.35
C TYR A 82 2.56 -3.80 6.83
N TYR A 83 2.62 -3.46 5.55
CA TYR A 83 3.83 -2.84 4.97
C TYR A 83 3.99 -1.38 5.36
N ALA A 84 2.91 -0.69 5.67
CA ALA A 84 2.96 0.68 6.16
C ALA A 84 3.47 0.78 7.61
N ARG A 85 3.18 -0.21 8.47
CA ARG A 85 3.52 -0.21 9.90
C ARG A 85 4.97 -0.61 10.16
N ARG A 86 5.89 0.17 9.58
CA ARG A 86 7.34 0.08 9.77
C ARG A 86 8.00 1.39 9.38
N PRO A 87 9.27 1.64 9.75
CA PRO A 87 10.01 2.77 9.20
C PRO A 87 10.05 2.65 7.67
N GLN A 88 9.58 3.68 6.96
CA GLN A 88 9.38 3.61 5.51
C GLN A 88 9.95 4.79 4.73
N VAL A 89 10.20 4.52 3.47
CA VAL A 89 10.23 5.47 2.35
C VAL A 89 9.06 5.10 1.45
N GLN A 90 8.36 6.09 0.91
CA GLN A 90 7.12 5.84 0.18
C GLN A 90 7.32 4.97 -1.07
N GLU A 91 8.43 5.13 -1.77
CA GLU A 91 8.78 4.34 -2.95
C GLU A 91 8.95 2.86 -2.61
N ARG A 92 9.60 2.56 -1.47
CA ARG A 92 9.75 1.18 -0.99
C ARG A 92 8.41 0.59 -0.56
N LEU A 93 7.58 1.34 0.15
CA LEU A 93 6.24 0.92 0.54
C LEU A 93 5.41 0.53 -0.69
N THR A 94 5.40 1.37 -1.71
CA THR A 94 4.68 1.14 -2.97
C THR A 94 5.14 -0.16 -3.64
N ASN A 95 6.45 -0.35 -3.75
CA ASN A 95 7.03 -1.56 -4.34
C ASN A 95 6.75 -2.83 -3.52
N GLN A 96 6.81 -2.74 -2.20
CA GLN A 96 6.52 -3.88 -1.32
C GLN A 96 5.08 -4.35 -1.47
N ILE A 97 4.12 -3.43 -1.49
CA ILE A 97 2.71 -3.77 -1.69
C ILE A 97 2.49 -4.42 -3.05
N GLY A 98 3.03 -3.82 -4.12
CA GLY A 98 2.89 -4.34 -5.48
C GLY A 98 3.47 -5.74 -5.64
N ASN A 99 4.68 -5.96 -5.15
CA ASN A 99 5.34 -7.27 -5.24
C ASN A 99 4.64 -8.34 -4.38
N GLU A 100 4.16 -7.98 -3.19
CA GLU A 100 3.41 -8.92 -2.35
C GLU A 100 2.12 -9.37 -3.03
N LEU A 101 1.38 -8.46 -3.63
CA LEU A 101 0.14 -8.79 -4.34
C LEU A 101 0.40 -9.67 -5.57
N LYS A 102 1.46 -9.41 -6.32
CA LYS A 102 1.88 -10.30 -7.42
C LYS A 102 2.12 -11.72 -6.93
N ASN A 103 2.85 -11.86 -5.83
CA ASN A 103 3.19 -13.16 -5.27
C ASN A 103 1.96 -13.90 -4.76
N ILE A 104 1.08 -13.22 -4.01
CA ILE A 104 -0.11 -13.81 -3.42
C ILE A 104 -1.13 -14.22 -4.48
N LEU A 105 -1.39 -13.34 -5.45
CA LEU A 105 -2.38 -13.57 -6.50
C LEU A 105 -1.86 -14.40 -7.67
N GLU A 106 -0.56 -14.67 -7.69
CA GLU A 106 0.10 -15.37 -8.79
C GLU A 106 -0.23 -14.73 -10.15
N THR A 107 -0.25 -13.40 -10.19
CA THR A 107 -0.47 -12.60 -11.41
C THR A 107 0.62 -11.56 -11.55
N ASP A 108 1.00 -11.28 -12.80
CA ASP A 108 1.87 -10.15 -13.10
C ASP A 108 1.10 -8.82 -13.21
N ASP A 109 -0.22 -8.88 -13.33
CA ASP A 109 -1.06 -7.73 -13.64
C ASP A 109 -1.50 -7.02 -12.36
N VAL A 110 -0.62 -6.19 -11.82
CA VAL A 110 -0.85 -5.43 -10.57
C VAL A 110 -0.46 -3.97 -10.77
N ALA A 111 -1.25 -3.07 -10.19
CA ALA A 111 -0.92 -1.66 -10.06
C ALA A 111 -1.13 -1.19 -8.62
N VAL A 112 -0.27 -0.29 -8.18
CA VAL A 112 -0.42 0.42 -6.90
C VAL A 112 -0.11 1.89 -7.14
N LEU A 113 -0.93 2.76 -6.57
CA LEU A 113 -0.66 4.20 -6.52
C LEU A 113 -0.88 4.67 -5.08
N ILE A 114 0.07 5.40 -4.55
CA ILE A 114 0.00 5.99 -3.22
C ILE A 114 0.09 7.50 -3.35
N ASP A 115 -0.88 8.18 -2.75
CA ASP A 115 -0.91 9.63 -2.57
C ASP A 115 -0.87 9.94 -1.08
N ALA A 116 0.20 10.58 -0.62
CA ALA A 116 0.44 10.75 0.80
C ALA A 116 1.07 12.09 1.16
N LYS A 117 0.77 12.51 2.39
CA LYS A 117 1.42 13.64 3.05
C LYS A 117 2.49 13.14 4.02
N HIS A 118 3.58 13.89 4.10
CA HIS A 118 4.73 13.58 4.93
C HIS A 118 4.90 14.64 6.02
N MET A 119 4.71 14.26 7.27
CA MET A 119 4.88 15.22 8.38
C MET A 119 6.33 15.65 8.58
N CYS A 120 7.30 14.90 8.08
CA CYS A 120 8.69 15.35 8.06
C CYS A 120 8.90 16.59 7.18
N VAL A 121 8.00 16.85 6.24
CA VAL A 121 7.96 18.06 5.41
C VAL A 121 7.05 19.12 6.02
N SER A 122 5.84 18.74 6.47
CA SER A 122 4.80 19.69 6.91
C SER A 122 4.97 20.20 8.32
N SER A 123 5.35 19.34 9.28
CA SER A 123 5.38 19.69 10.71
C SER A 123 6.70 20.29 11.18
N ARG A 124 7.75 20.20 10.39
CA ARG A 124 9.10 20.72 10.66
C ARG A 124 9.86 20.94 9.35
N GLY A 125 11.09 21.45 9.43
CA GLY A 125 11.92 21.71 8.24
C GLY A 125 11.30 22.78 7.35
N VAL A 126 10.90 22.40 6.14
CA VAL A 126 10.30 23.30 5.14
C VAL A 126 8.91 23.81 5.58
N LYS A 127 8.18 23.05 6.41
CA LYS A 127 6.85 23.40 6.91
C LYS A 127 5.81 23.64 5.81
N ASP A 128 5.91 22.91 4.71
CA ASP A 128 4.92 22.97 3.64
C ASP A 128 3.84 21.91 3.89
N ASP A 129 2.61 22.35 4.15
CA ASP A 129 1.45 21.50 4.40
C ASP A 129 0.59 21.26 3.15
N ALA A 130 0.88 21.94 2.06
CA ALA A 130 0.13 21.85 0.81
C ALA A 130 0.62 20.70 -0.09
N SER A 131 1.91 20.38 -0.06
CA SER A 131 2.48 19.35 -0.92
C SER A 131 2.07 17.95 -0.51
N ALA A 132 1.94 17.08 -1.52
CA ALA A 132 1.75 15.65 -1.37
C ALA A 132 2.69 14.91 -2.32
N THR A 133 3.00 13.67 -2.01
CA THR A 133 3.87 12.83 -2.82
C THR A 133 3.05 11.69 -3.42
N VAL A 134 3.18 11.50 -4.73
CA VAL A 134 2.54 10.39 -5.44
C VAL A 134 3.61 9.45 -5.93
N THR A 135 3.45 8.17 -5.62
CA THR A 135 4.30 7.08 -6.10
C THR A 135 3.45 5.98 -6.70
N SER A 136 3.99 5.27 -7.69
CA SER A 136 3.25 4.23 -8.39
C SER A 136 4.11 3.00 -8.67
N PHE A 137 3.43 1.87 -8.79
CA PHE A 137 3.98 0.59 -9.21
C PHE A 137 3.07 0.03 -10.31
N TYR A 138 3.64 -0.33 -11.44
CA TYR A 138 2.92 -0.93 -12.56
C TYR A 138 3.63 -2.19 -13.04
N SER A 139 2.90 -3.28 -13.17
CA SER A 139 3.43 -4.54 -13.69
C SER A 139 2.46 -5.22 -14.65
N GLY A 140 2.97 -6.13 -15.46
CA GLY A 140 2.18 -6.84 -16.46
C GLY A 140 1.42 -5.92 -17.39
N LYS A 141 0.12 -6.15 -17.57
CA LYS A 141 -0.77 -5.36 -18.43
C LYS A 141 -0.86 -3.89 -18.04
N PHE A 142 -0.62 -3.55 -16.76
CA PHE A 142 -0.63 -2.15 -16.32
C PHE A 142 0.54 -1.32 -16.86
N LYS A 143 1.51 -1.93 -17.53
CA LYS A 143 2.54 -1.21 -18.28
C LYS A 143 2.02 -0.68 -19.62
N ASP A 144 0.92 -1.23 -20.12
CA ASP A 144 0.24 -0.70 -21.29
C ASP A 144 -0.43 0.64 -20.95
N GLU A 145 -0.25 1.63 -21.83
CA GLU A 145 -0.74 2.99 -21.58
C GLU A 145 -2.28 3.07 -21.47
N ALA A 146 -3.00 2.28 -22.28
CA ALA A 146 -4.46 2.27 -22.24
C ALA A 146 -4.98 1.67 -20.92
N VAL A 147 -4.39 0.58 -20.45
CA VAL A 147 -4.75 -0.08 -19.19
C VAL A 147 -4.40 0.81 -17.99
N LYS A 148 -3.22 1.43 -18.02
CA LYS A 148 -2.79 2.38 -16.99
C LYS A 148 -3.74 3.57 -16.93
N LYS A 149 -4.12 4.13 -18.06
CA LYS A 149 -5.05 5.25 -18.15
C LYS A 149 -6.42 4.89 -17.62
N GLU A 150 -6.91 3.68 -17.90
CA GLU A 150 -8.15 3.16 -17.34
C GLU A 150 -8.08 3.13 -15.81
N PHE A 151 -7.03 2.53 -15.25
CA PHE A 151 -6.82 2.51 -13.79
C PHE A 151 -6.87 3.92 -13.19
N LEU A 152 -6.10 4.85 -13.74
CA LEU A 152 -6.04 6.21 -13.25
C LEU A 152 -7.38 6.94 -13.35
N SER A 153 -8.23 6.58 -14.31
CA SER A 153 -9.56 7.18 -14.48
C SER A 153 -10.54 6.82 -13.36
N TYR A 154 -10.27 5.75 -12.60
CA TYR A 154 -11.11 5.34 -11.47
C TYR A 154 -10.74 6.04 -10.14
N LEU A 155 -9.62 6.73 -10.08
CA LEU A 155 -9.11 7.39 -8.85
C LEU A 155 -9.59 8.87 -8.72
#